data_ad162196e20fee58e0c4bb1eb31ba7be
#
_entry.id   ad162196e20fee58e0c4bb1eb31ba7be
#
_cell.length_a   1.000
_cell.length_b   1.000
_cell.length_c   1.000
_cell.angle_alpha   90.00
_cell.angle_beta   90.00
_cell.angle_gamma   90.00
#
_symmetry.space_group_name_H-M   'P 1'
#
loop_
_entity.id
_entity.type
_entity.pdbx_description
1 polymer ?
#
loop_
_entity_poly.entity_id
_entity_poly.type
_entity_poly.pdbx_seq_one_letter_code
_entity_poly.pdbx_strand_id
1 'polypeptide(L)'
;MTSDSETAPPAARTETEELAALLGSGKKRGGRSRWIWRFGAAGIVVAAAYGYWSYSSQGTAYNYATTAAKKGALTVLVTATGSVEPTVQVDVSSEQSGTVRDVLVDYNSPVTKGQIVARLDTAKLEANVKSAEASLMSARASVAKADADMKSARATYDRLKSLVSSRVSSQQELEAAGYTLEAAEATKASAEANVLSAEAELEQARLNLSKATISSPIDGIVLSRDVDPGATVAASLEAPTLFTIAGDLKQMELQVDVDEADVGQVAIGQKATFTVDAFSDKRFPAEIIDVRYAPQTVNDVVTYMGILKVDNDQMLLRPGMTATADIVVQSIDNALLIPNAALRYTPPESQTAAPSGGGSGVFSLFRPPRMGSISAPEPAGSERTVWLMKNGVPTAINVEIGASDGQNTVVTKGDLAEGDLLIIDATEKNG
;
A
#
# COMPACT_ATOMS: atom_id res chain seq x y z
N MET A 1 25.23 -8.24 -59.54
CA MET A 1 24.45 -8.85 -60.64
C MET A 1 23.31 -7.90 -60.83
N THR A 2 23.50 -7.12 -61.79
CA THR A 2 22.79 -6.87 -63.06
C THR A 2 21.58 -6.00 -62.85
N SER A 3 21.64 -4.76 -63.25
CA SER A 3 21.50 -4.14 -64.60
C SER A 3 20.02 -3.96 -64.89
N ASP A 4 19.46 -2.99 -65.41
CA ASP A 4 19.80 -1.90 -66.32
C ASP A 4 18.47 -1.18 -66.60
N SER A 5 18.53 0.02 -66.77
CA SER A 5 18.48 0.93 -67.93
C SER A 5 17.06 1.47 -68.18
N GLU A 6 16.92 2.79 -68.12
CA GLU A 6 17.05 3.74 -69.23
C GLU A 6 15.88 3.75 -70.19
N THR A 7 15.15 4.84 -70.29
CA THR A 7 15.06 5.63 -71.54
C THR A 7 14.04 6.76 -71.47
N ALA A 8 14.46 8.02 -71.59
CA ALA A 8 13.69 9.14 -72.15
C ALA A 8 14.01 9.20 -73.69
N PRO A 9 13.45 10.03 -74.51
CA PRO A 9 12.48 11.12 -74.61
C PRO A 9 11.54 10.97 -75.83
N PRO A 10 10.93 11.89 -76.52
CA PRO A 10 11.26 13.32 -76.74
C PRO A 10 10.04 14.29 -76.80
N ALA A 11 10.37 15.53 -76.90
CA ALA A 11 9.57 16.72 -77.08
C ALA A 11 8.77 16.75 -78.43
N ALA A 12 7.63 17.43 -78.41
CA ALA A 12 7.04 18.03 -79.58
C ALA A 12 6.49 19.41 -79.26
N ARG A 13 6.96 20.31 -80.04
CA ARG A 13 6.68 21.77 -80.11
C ARG A 13 5.33 22.02 -80.74
N THR A 14 4.86 23.29 -80.46
CA THR A 14 4.08 24.13 -81.38
C THR A 14 2.60 23.95 -81.48
N GLU A 15 1.87 24.86 -80.84
CA GLU A 15 0.52 25.34 -81.31
C GLU A 15 0.17 26.74 -80.71
N THR A 16 1.12 27.61 -80.46
CA THR A 16 0.82 28.95 -79.97
C THR A 16 1.09 30.08 -80.93
N GLU A 17 1.43 29.76 -82.15
CA GLU A 17 1.77 30.78 -83.15
C GLU A 17 0.69 31.07 -84.20
N GLU A 18 -0.44 30.31 -84.30
CA GLU A 18 -1.45 30.57 -85.33
C GLU A 18 -2.68 31.37 -84.85
N LEU A 19 -2.78 31.77 -83.62
CA LEU A 19 -3.96 32.53 -83.14
C LEU A 19 -3.69 34.06 -83.07
N ALA A 20 -2.52 34.50 -83.34
CA ALA A 20 -2.17 35.91 -83.32
C ALA A 20 -2.45 36.73 -84.60
N ALA A 21 -2.90 36.04 -85.72
CA ALA A 21 -3.01 36.65 -87.06
C ALA A 21 -4.42 37.06 -87.53
N LEU A 22 -5.49 36.82 -86.72
CA LEU A 22 -6.88 37.03 -87.15
C LEU A 22 -7.68 38.14 -86.49
N LEU A 23 -7.12 38.96 -85.63
CA LEU A 23 -7.86 40.10 -85.00
C LEU A 23 -7.17 41.44 -85.19
N GLY A 24 -6.86 41.74 -86.40
CA GLY A 24 -6.48 43.11 -86.80
C GLY A 24 -7.59 43.80 -87.58
N SER A 25 -7.96 44.97 -87.09
CA SER A 25 -8.72 46.04 -87.75
C SER A 25 -10.20 46.20 -87.42
N GLY A 26 -10.52 47.35 -86.83
CA GLY A 26 -11.83 47.93 -87.04
C GLY A 26 -12.41 48.87 -85.98
N LYS A 27 -11.92 50.11 -86.01
CA LYS A 27 -12.72 51.35 -85.91
C LYS A 27 -13.38 51.78 -84.59
N LYS A 28 -12.96 52.89 -84.09
CA LYS A 28 -13.49 53.84 -83.08
C LYS A 28 -14.97 54.12 -83.26
N ARG A 29 -15.73 54.14 -82.12
CA ARG A 29 -16.71 55.17 -81.77
C ARG A 29 -17.34 54.98 -80.39
N GLY A 30 -17.44 56.01 -79.53
CA GLY A 30 -18.48 56.22 -78.55
C GLY A 30 -18.15 56.04 -77.12
N GLY A 31 -17.43 56.98 -76.51
CA GLY A 31 -17.35 57.09 -75.07
C GLY A 31 -18.66 57.58 -74.43
N ARG A 32 -19.39 56.69 -73.69
CA ARG A 32 -20.32 57.06 -72.63
C ARG A 32 -20.77 55.78 -71.86
N SER A 33 -20.57 54.58 -72.39
CA SER A 33 -20.97 53.32 -71.84
C SER A 33 -20.01 52.76 -70.79
N ARG A 34 -18.75 53.18 -70.79
CA ARG A 34 -17.71 52.61 -69.89
C ARG A 34 -17.86 53.04 -68.40
N TRP A 35 -18.61 54.14 -68.14
CA TRP A 35 -18.82 54.65 -66.80
C TRP A 35 -19.96 53.88 -66.08
N ILE A 36 -21.02 53.54 -66.83
CA ILE A 36 -22.14 52.73 -66.29
C ILE A 36 -21.68 51.30 -65.86
N TRP A 37 -20.80 50.70 -66.70
CA TRP A 37 -20.22 49.39 -66.38
C TRP A 37 -19.27 49.43 -65.15
N ARG A 38 -18.60 50.55 -64.93
CA ARG A 38 -17.71 50.77 -63.79
C ARG A 38 -18.52 50.92 -62.49
N PHE A 39 -19.65 51.61 -62.53
CA PHE A 39 -20.56 51.73 -61.39
C PHE A 39 -21.32 50.43 -61.12
N GLY A 40 -21.71 49.70 -62.15
CA GLY A 40 -22.28 48.34 -62.00
C GLY A 40 -21.32 47.35 -61.40
N ALA A 41 -20.05 47.31 -61.85
CA ALA A 41 -19.01 46.50 -61.28
C ALA A 41 -18.66 46.88 -59.84
N ALA A 42 -18.61 48.18 -59.51
CA ALA A 42 -18.42 48.67 -58.15
C ALA A 42 -19.58 48.27 -57.23
N GLY A 43 -20.82 48.33 -57.72
CA GLY A 43 -22.04 47.88 -56.97
C GLY A 43 -22.02 46.36 -56.70
N ILE A 44 -21.59 45.56 -57.65
CA ILE A 44 -21.43 44.10 -57.46
C ILE A 44 -20.31 43.78 -56.45
N VAL A 45 -19.19 44.50 -56.49
CA VAL A 45 -18.08 44.30 -55.52
C VAL A 45 -18.55 44.73 -54.11
N VAL A 46 -19.30 45.83 -53.97
CA VAL A 46 -19.85 46.24 -52.66
C VAL A 46 -20.91 45.25 -52.18
N ALA A 47 -21.82 44.77 -53.05
CA ALA A 47 -22.80 43.73 -52.69
C ALA A 47 -22.13 42.40 -52.33
N ALA A 48 -21.08 42.01 -53.07
CA ALA A 48 -20.28 40.81 -52.77
C ALA A 48 -19.51 40.98 -51.45
N ALA A 49 -18.91 42.14 -51.20
CA ALA A 49 -18.25 42.48 -49.94
C ALA A 49 -19.22 42.53 -48.75
N TYR A 50 -20.40 43.08 -48.96
CA TYR A 50 -21.48 43.08 -47.94
C TYR A 50 -22.01 41.67 -47.69
N GLY A 51 -22.23 40.85 -48.72
CA GLY A 51 -22.63 39.46 -48.63
C GLY A 51 -21.57 38.62 -47.94
N TYR A 52 -20.28 38.82 -48.30
CA TYR A 52 -19.16 38.17 -47.65
C TYR A 52 -19.01 38.58 -46.17
N TRP A 53 -19.18 39.90 -45.88
CA TRP A 53 -19.15 40.38 -44.48
C TRP A 53 -20.32 39.88 -43.67
N SER A 54 -21.56 39.82 -44.22
CA SER A 54 -22.75 39.25 -43.59
C SER A 54 -22.62 37.72 -43.38
N TYR A 55 -22.03 36.99 -44.33
CA TYR A 55 -21.78 35.55 -44.21
C TYR A 55 -20.65 35.25 -43.23
N SER A 56 -19.60 36.05 -43.18
CA SER A 56 -18.48 35.92 -42.26
C SER A 56 -18.83 36.38 -40.81
N SER A 57 -19.94 37.08 -40.63
CA SER A 57 -20.41 37.55 -39.32
C SER A 57 -21.40 36.60 -38.66
N GLN A 58 -21.71 35.44 -39.26
CA GLN A 58 -22.44 34.39 -38.60
C GLN A 58 -21.48 33.68 -37.62
N GLY A 59 -21.49 34.16 -36.37
CA GLY A 59 -20.78 33.48 -35.28
C GLY A 59 -21.30 32.04 -35.12
N THR A 60 -20.40 31.09 -35.01
CA THR A 60 -20.74 29.67 -34.70
C THR A 60 -21.65 29.63 -33.47
N ALA A 61 -22.91 29.21 -33.67
CA ALA A 61 -23.82 29.01 -32.56
C ALA A 61 -23.45 27.71 -31.85
N TYR A 62 -23.13 27.78 -30.58
CA TYR A 62 -22.86 26.61 -29.74
C TYR A 62 -24.13 26.19 -28.99
N ASN A 63 -24.33 24.88 -28.89
CA ASN A 63 -25.34 24.28 -28.04
C ASN A 63 -24.67 23.87 -26.73
N TYR A 64 -25.02 24.51 -25.63
CA TYR A 64 -24.39 24.27 -24.33
C TYR A 64 -25.15 23.20 -23.56
N ALA A 65 -24.48 22.15 -23.13
CA ALA A 65 -25.00 21.23 -22.14
C ALA A 65 -24.80 21.84 -20.74
N THR A 66 -25.88 21.92 -19.98
CA THR A 66 -25.85 22.55 -18.65
C THR A 66 -26.34 21.60 -17.57
N THR A 67 -25.76 21.71 -16.39
CA THR A 67 -26.20 20.98 -15.18
C THR A 67 -26.38 21.99 -14.04
N ALA A 68 -27.45 21.85 -13.27
CA ALA A 68 -27.71 22.73 -12.14
C ALA A 68 -26.82 22.43 -10.94
N ALA A 69 -26.30 23.47 -10.30
CA ALA A 69 -25.69 23.36 -8.99
C ALA A 69 -26.72 22.89 -7.96
N LYS A 70 -26.37 21.88 -7.15
CA LYS A 70 -27.27 21.26 -6.18
C LYS A 70 -26.68 21.28 -4.79
N LYS A 71 -27.52 21.46 -3.77
CA LYS A 71 -27.13 21.20 -2.40
C LYS A 71 -27.28 19.72 -2.07
N GLY A 72 -26.27 19.15 -1.43
CA GLY A 72 -26.27 17.74 -1.06
C GLY A 72 -25.20 17.42 -0.07
N ALA A 73 -25.21 16.17 0.43
CA ALA A 73 -24.10 15.63 1.19
C ALA A 73 -23.02 15.15 0.24
N LEU A 74 -21.77 15.47 0.55
CA LEU A 74 -20.60 14.94 -0.14
C LEU A 74 -19.78 14.10 0.84
N THR A 75 -19.48 12.87 0.44
CA THR A 75 -18.61 11.96 1.20
C THR A 75 -17.35 11.71 0.39
N VAL A 76 -16.22 12.08 0.94
CA VAL A 76 -14.92 11.77 0.36
C VAL A 76 -14.47 10.41 0.88
N LEU A 77 -14.15 9.52 -0.04
CA LEU A 77 -13.72 8.16 0.24
C LEU A 77 -12.27 7.98 -0.19
N VAL A 78 -11.51 7.29 0.63
CA VAL A 78 -10.22 6.71 0.26
C VAL A 78 -10.42 5.22 0.09
N THR A 79 -10.12 4.70 -1.10
CA THR A 79 -10.23 3.28 -1.39
C THR A 79 -8.87 2.62 -1.24
N ALA A 80 -8.79 1.58 -0.43
CA ALA A 80 -7.59 0.81 -0.18
C ALA A 80 -7.87 -0.69 -0.30
N THR A 81 -6.90 -1.44 -0.79
CA THR A 81 -6.98 -2.92 -0.87
C THR A 81 -6.15 -3.56 0.22
N GLY A 82 -6.53 -4.75 0.63
CA GLY A 82 -5.82 -5.45 1.68
C GLY A 82 -6.29 -6.87 1.91
N SER A 83 -5.93 -7.45 3.06
CA SER A 83 -6.32 -8.80 3.46
C SER A 83 -6.98 -8.83 4.82
N VAL A 84 -7.90 -9.78 4.98
CA VAL A 84 -8.54 -10.06 6.27
C VAL A 84 -7.66 -11.03 7.05
N GLU A 85 -7.22 -10.61 8.25
CA GLU A 85 -6.32 -11.39 9.09
C GLU A 85 -6.93 -11.60 10.49
N PRO A 86 -6.56 -12.66 11.21
CA PRO A 86 -6.95 -12.81 12.61
C PRO A 86 -6.19 -11.80 13.47
N THR A 87 -6.83 -11.28 14.53
CA THR A 87 -6.20 -10.35 15.48
C THR A 87 -4.94 -10.93 16.14
N VAL A 88 -4.94 -12.25 16.36
CA VAL A 88 -3.78 -12.98 16.90
C VAL A 88 -3.51 -14.20 16.05
N GLN A 89 -2.31 -14.29 15.51
CA GLN A 89 -1.80 -15.44 14.78
C GLN A 89 -0.42 -15.81 15.34
N VAL A 90 -0.18 -17.09 15.56
CA VAL A 90 1.10 -17.59 16.06
C VAL A 90 1.55 -18.79 15.26
N ASP A 91 2.80 -18.70 14.78
CA ASP A 91 3.47 -19.79 14.13
C ASP A 91 4.18 -20.65 15.16
N VAL A 92 3.80 -21.92 15.23
CA VAL A 92 4.36 -22.90 16.14
C VAL A 92 5.44 -23.70 15.42
N SER A 93 6.66 -23.58 15.91
CA SER A 93 7.84 -24.31 15.39
C SER A 93 8.42 -25.24 16.44
N SER A 94 9.33 -26.12 16.02
CA SER A 94 10.06 -26.99 16.95
C SER A 94 11.33 -26.32 17.45
N GLU A 95 11.57 -26.38 18.77
CA GLU A 95 12.84 -25.98 19.38
C GLU A 95 13.89 -27.11 19.38
N GLN A 96 13.46 -28.35 19.13
CA GLN A 96 14.33 -29.52 19.07
C GLN A 96 14.35 -30.15 17.68
N SER A 97 15.52 -30.56 17.24
CA SER A 97 15.66 -31.36 16.03
C SER A 97 15.32 -32.83 16.32
N GLY A 98 14.53 -33.42 15.45
CA GLY A 98 14.13 -34.82 15.60
C GLY A 98 13.11 -35.25 14.55
N THR A 99 12.72 -36.52 14.61
CA THR A 99 11.65 -37.06 13.77
C THR A 99 10.31 -36.89 14.50
N VAL A 100 9.30 -36.40 13.78
CA VAL A 100 7.94 -36.29 14.34
C VAL A 100 7.35 -37.68 14.45
N ARG A 101 6.98 -38.07 15.69
CA ARG A 101 6.36 -39.37 15.95
C ARG A 101 4.85 -39.33 15.75
N ASP A 102 4.21 -38.36 16.39
CA ASP A 102 2.75 -38.24 16.40
C ASP A 102 2.36 -36.77 16.07
N VAL A 103 1.31 -36.61 15.28
CA VAL A 103 0.59 -35.35 15.05
C VAL A 103 -0.82 -35.54 15.56
N LEU A 104 -1.26 -34.75 16.54
CA LEU A 104 -2.49 -34.94 17.31
C LEU A 104 -3.63 -34.03 16.87
N VAL A 105 -3.36 -33.05 16.02
CA VAL A 105 -4.34 -32.09 15.51
C VAL A 105 -4.21 -32.00 13.99
N ASP A 106 -5.30 -31.59 13.35
CA ASP A 106 -5.35 -31.41 11.89
C ASP A 106 -5.88 -30.01 11.56
N TYR A 107 -5.94 -29.65 10.28
CA TYR A 107 -6.53 -28.40 9.79
C TYR A 107 -7.91 -28.15 10.41
N ASN A 108 -8.20 -26.91 10.75
CA ASN A 108 -9.44 -26.44 11.38
C ASN A 108 -9.76 -27.07 12.73
N SER A 109 -8.82 -27.78 13.36
CA SER A 109 -9.01 -28.34 14.70
C SER A 109 -8.97 -27.22 15.74
N PRO A 110 -9.93 -27.17 16.68
CA PRO A 110 -9.83 -26.26 17.82
C PRO A 110 -8.76 -26.77 18.78
N VAL A 111 -7.96 -25.85 19.29
CA VAL A 111 -6.89 -26.13 20.26
C VAL A 111 -6.97 -25.18 21.44
N THR A 112 -6.56 -25.66 22.61
CA THR A 112 -6.45 -24.85 23.83
C THR A 112 -4.99 -24.60 24.17
N LYS A 113 -4.71 -23.52 24.87
CA LYS A 113 -3.37 -23.19 25.34
C LYS A 113 -2.78 -24.33 26.17
N GLY A 114 -1.57 -24.76 25.81
CA GLY A 114 -0.89 -25.89 26.43
C GLY A 114 -1.31 -27.26 25.91
N GLN A 115 -2.30 -27.34 25.01
CA GLN A 115 -2.66 -28.62 24.38
C GLN A 115 -1.54 -29.08 23.46
N ILE A 116 -1.19 -30.37 23.57
CA ILE A 116 -0.16 -30.99 22.74
C ILE A 116 -0.67 -31.14 21.32
N VAL A 117 0.05 -30.55 20.36
CA VAL A 117 -0.26 -30.59 18.91
C VAL A 117 0.58 -31.62 18.16
N ALA A 118 1.84 -31.80 18.58
CA ALA A 118 2.71 -32.85 18.01
C ALA A 118 3.75 -33.35 19.04
N ARG A 119 4.33 -34.49 18.77
CA ARG A 119 5.41 -35.07 19.57
C ARG A 119 6.55 -35.54 18.67
N LEU A 120 7.76 -35.22 19.07
CA LEU A 120 8.98 -35.78 18.46
C LEU A 120 9.28 -37.17 19.04
N ASP A 121 10.15 -37.90 18.39
CA ASP A 121 10.73 -39.12 18.95
C ASP A 121 11.65 -38.77 20.13
N THR A 122 11.27 -39.28 21.32
CA THR A 122 11.91 -38.98 22.59
C THR A 122 12.93 -39.98 23.02
N ALA A 123 13.15 -41.12 22.30
CA ALA A 123 13.96 -42.21 22.72
C ALA A 123 15.43 -41.82 23.09
N LYS A 124 16.05 -40.96 22.27
CA LYS A 124 17.36 -40.41 22.55
C LYS A 124 17.38 -39.45 23.74
N LEU A 125 16.39 -38.58 23.85
CA LEU A 125 16.28 -37.59 24.92
C LEU A 125 16.02 -38.28 26.28
N GLU A 126 15.16 -39.29 26.31
CA GLU A 126 14.92 -40.12 27.50
C GLU A 126 16.18 -40.85 27.94
N ALA A 127 16.99 -41.40 26.99
CA ALA A 127 18.28 -42.02 27.31
C ALA A 127 19.24 -41.00 27.93
N ASN A 128 19.27 -39.74 27.41
CA ASN A 128 20.08 -38.67 27.99
C ASN A 128 19.68 -38.33 29.41
N VAL A 129 18.34 -38.23 29.70
CA VAL A 129 17.82 -37.99 31.04
C VAL A 129 18.25 -39.10 32.00
N LYS A 130 18.11 -40.37 31.60
CA LYS A 130 18.55 -41.51 32.39
C LYS A 130 20.06 -41.50 32.67
N SER A 131 20.88 -41.11 31.69
CA SER A 131 22.33 -40.97 31.86
C SER A 131 22.68 -39.86 32.87
N ALA A 132 22.04 -38.70 32.77
CA ALA A 132 22.23 -37.58 33.71
C ALA A 132 21.74 -37.96 35.15
N GLU A 133 20.64 -38.71 35.28
CA GLU A 133 20.16 -39.24 36.58
C GLU A 133 21.20 -40.19 37.21
N ALA A 134 21.83 -41.06 36.39
CA ALA A 134 22.89 -41.95 36.88
C ALA A 134 24.14 -41.16 37.33
N SER A 135 24.51 -40.13 36.61
CA SER A 135 25.62 -39.22 36.97
C SER A 135 25.35 -38.51 38.30
N LEU A 136 24.15 -38.00 38.50
CA LEU A 136 23.72 -37.36 39.75
C LEU A 136 23.77 -38.36 40.91
N MET A 137 23.32 -39.60 40.70
CA MET A 137 23.37 -40.65 41.72
C MET A 137 24.80 -40.97 42.13
N SER A 138 25.72 -41.04 41.16
CA SER A 138 27.16 -41.23 41.41
C SER A 138 27.76 -40.08 42.20
N ALA A 139 27.42 -38.81 41.82
CA ALA A 139 27.93 -37.62 42.52
C ALA A 139 27.42 -37.59 43.98
N ARG A 140 26.17 -37.92 44.22
CA ARG A 140 25.61 -38.06 45.59
C ARG A 140 26.29 -39.15 46.41
N ALA A 141 26.65 -40.30 45.80
CA ALA A 141 27.39 -41.34 46.48
C ALA A 141 28.80 -40.87 46.87
N SER A 142 29.43 -40.03 46.00
CA SER A 142 30.73 -39.40 46.29
C SER A 142 30.68 -38.45 47.48
N VAL A 143 29.59 -37.66 47.61
CA VAL A 143 29.34 -36.81 48.81
C VAL A 143 29.20 -37.67 50.06
N ALA A 144 28.46 -38.77 49.98
CA ALA A 144 28.26 -39.69 51.14
C ALA A 144 29.58 -40.28 51.59
N LYS A 145 30.49 -40.64 50.64
CA LYS A 145 31.84 -41.11 50.95
C LYS A 145 32.66 -40.02 51.63
N ALA A 146 32.74 -38.82 51.00
CA ALA A 146 33.50 -37.71 51.54
C ALA A 146 33.01 -37.25 52.92
N ASP A 147 31.71 -37.32 53.17
CA ASP A 147 31.10 -37.04 54.48
C ASP A 147 31.50 -38.04 55.55
N ALA A 148 31.57 -39.34 55.19
CA ALA A 148 32.08 -40.39 56.08
C ALA A 148 33.57 -40.19 56.40
N ASP A 149 34.38 -39.85 55.39
CA ASP A 149 35.81 -39.57 55.56
C ASP A 149 36.04 -38.32 56.45
N MET A 150 35.28 -37.26 56.23
CA MET A 150 35.28 -36.04 57.07
C MET A 150 34.88 -36.34 58.53
N LYS A 151 33.85 -37.12 58.73
CA LYS A 151 33.42 -37.56 60.08
C LYS A 151 34.48 -38.36 60.79
N SER A 152 35.21 -39.27 60.11
CA SER A 152 36.32 -40.03 60.64
C SER A 152 37.50 -39.14 61.01
N ALA A 153 37.88 -38.18 60.15
CA ALA A 153 38.93 -37.19 60.41
C ALA A 153 38.58 -36.32 61.62
N ARG A 154 37.34 -35.87 61.72
CA ARG A 154 36.83 -35.06 62.84
C ARG A 154 36.89 -35.80 64.17
N ALA A 155 36.44 -37.04 64.20
CA ALA A 155 36.51 -37.91 65.39
C ALA A 155 37.96 -38.10 65.86
N THR A 156 38.89 -38.24 64.92
CA THR A 156 40.33 -38.33 65.21
C THR A 156 40.90 -37.06 65.79
N TYR A 157 40.59 -35.89 65.16
CA TYR A 157 40.99 -34.59 65.63
C TYR A 157 40.46 -34.31 67.06
N ASP A 158 39.14 -34.52 67.31
CA ASP A 158 38.52 -34.32 68.61
C ASP A 158 39.15 -35.21 69.71
N ARG A 159 39.49 -36.45 69.39
CA ARG A 159 40.19 -37.39 70.28
C ARG A 159 41.58 -36.89 70.61
N LEU A 160 42.41 -36.48 69.61
CA LEU A 160 43.74 -35.95 69.83
C LEU A 160 43.73 -34.65 70.60
N LYS A 161 42.76 -33.79 70.35
CA LYS A 161 42.50 -32.56 71.11
C LYS A 161 42.31 -32.83 72.60
N SER A 162 41.56 -33.87 72.93
CA SER A 162 41.35 -34.33 74.32
C SER A 162 42.62 -34.90 74.93
N LEU A 163 43.44 -35.64 74.16
CA LEU A 163 44.70 -36.27 74.65
C LEU A 163 45.80 -35.21 74.86
N VAL A 164 45.90 -34.20 73.99
CA VAL A 164 46.82 -33.07 74.17
C VAL A 164 46.49 -32.23 75.39
N SER A 165 45.17 -31.99 75.64
CA SER A 165 44.72 -31.32 76.85
C SER A 165 45.07 -32.08 78.13
N SER A 166 45.12 -33.42 78.05
CA SER A 166 45.58 -34.29 79.13
C SER A 166 47.09 -34.57 79.16
N ARG A 167 47.88 -33.90 78.28
CA ARG A 167 49.35 -34.05 78.13
C ARG A 167 49.78 -35.47 77.78
N VAL A 168 48.97 -36.21 77.06
CA VAL A 168 49.29 -37.60 76.61
C VAL A 168 49.76 -37.68 75.17
N SER A 169 49.46 -36.66 74.33
CA SER A 169 49.89 -36.60 72.92
C SER A 169 50.61 -35.23 72.63
N SER A 170 51.27 -35.16 71.48
CA SER A 170 52.06 -33.97 71.07
C SER A 170 51.19 -32.96 70.34
N GLN A 171 51.56 -31.67 70.41
CA GLN A 171 50.93 -30.59 69.65
C GLN A 171 51.03 -30.79 68.15
N GLN A 172 52.17 -31.34 67.68
CA GLN A 172 52.42 -31.67 66.29
C GLN A 172 51.41 -32.66 65.70
N GLU A 173 51.03 -33.71 66.51
CA GLU A 173 50.03 -34.69 66.11
C GLU A 173 48.62 -34.08 65.99
N LEU A 174 48.30 -33.16 66.88
CA LEU A 174 47.01 -32.43 66.79
C LEU A 174 46.96 -31.53 65.55
N GLU A 175 48.04 -30.80 65.23
CA GLU A 175 48.10 -29.95 64.01
C GLU A 175 48.00 -30.81 62.73
N ALA A 176 48.67 -31.97 62.67
CA ALA A 176 48.57 -32.88 61.55
C ALA A 176 47.15 -33.42 61.35
N ALA A 177 46.43 -33.74 62.47
CA ALA A 177 45.05 -34.12 62.40
C ALA A 177 44.08 -32.97 61.98
N GLY A 178 44.45 -31.71 62.36
CA GLY A 178 43.76 -30.51 61.91
C GLY A 178 43.80 -30.31 60.42
N TYR A 179 45.01 -30.43 59.84
CA TYR A 179 45.17 -30.35 58.36
C TYR A 179 44.45 -31.51 57.64
N THR A 180 44.42 -32.71 58.25
CA THR A 180 43.65 -33.84 57.69
C THR A 180 42.16 -33.58 57.71
N LEU A 181 41.65 -32.99 58.75
CA LEU A 181 40.22 -32.58 58.82
C LEU A 181 39.89 -31.49 57.79
N GLU A 182 40.72 -30.46 57.69
CA GLU A 182 40.54 -29.37 56.74
C GLU A 182 40.57 -29.93 55.28
N ALA A 183 41.49 -30.84 54.97
CA ALA A 183 41.50 -31.51 53.68
C ALA A 183 40.26 -32.34 53.40
N ALA A 184 39.70 -33.02 54.41
CA ALA A 184 38.47 -33.79 54.26
C ALA A 184 37.27 -32.88 54.09
N GLU A 185 37.21 -31.75 54.80
CA GLU A 185 36.15 -30.75 54.64
C GLU A 185 36.20 -30.13 53.21
N ALA A 186 37.38 -29.79 52.70
CA ALA A 186 37.52 -29.31 51.34
C ALA A 186 37.14 -30.35 50.28
N THR A 187 37.44 -31.63 50.53
CA THR A 187 37.04 -32.76 49.66
C THR A 187 35.51 -32.90 49.61
N LYS A 188 34.86 -32.80 50.78
CA LYS A 188 33.39 -32.83 50.84
C LYS A 188 32.78 -31.64 50.08
N ALA A 189 33.27 -30.41 50.29
CA ALA A 189 32.79 -29.23 49.59
C ALA A 189 32.93 -29.39 48.06
N SER A 190 34.07 -29.98 47.60
CA SER A 190 34.27 -30.31 46.18
C SER A 190 33.26 -31.33 45.66
N ALA A 191 32.97 -32.37 46.43
CA ALA A 191 31.98 -33.38 46.10
C ALA A 191 30.55 -32.80 46.04
N GLU A 192 30.20 -31.88 46.95
CA GLU A 192 28.92 -31.14 46.95
C GLU A 192 28.79 -30.25 45.71
N ALA A 193 29.88 -29.55 45.29
CA ALA A 193 29.88 -28.79 44.07
C ALA A 193 29.64 -29.66 42.83
N ASN A 194 30.19 -30.89 42.78
CA ASN A 194 29.94 -31.85 41.72
C ASN A 194 28.49 -32.30 41.66
N VAL A 195 27.80 -32.40 42.79
CA VAL A 195 26.33 -32.69 42.83
C VAL A 195 25.55 -31.54 42.17
N LEU A 196 25.88 -30.29 42.48
CA LEU A 196 25.24 -29.15 41.83
C LEU A 196 25.43 -29.14 40.33
N SER A 197 26.62 -29.49 39.86
CA SER A 197 26.91 -29.63 38.41
C SER A 197 26.04 -30.73 37.78
N ALA A 198 25.97 -31.93 38.41
CA ALA A 198 25.18 -33.04 37.90
C ALA A 198 23.65 -32.77 37.98
N GLU A 199 23.19 -31.99 38.94
CA GLU A 199 21.80 -31.53 39.02
C GLU A 199 21.46 -30.60 37.88
N ALA A 200 22.36 -29.64 37.55
CA ALA A 200 22.17 -28.76 36.41
C ALA A 200 22.17 -29.52 35.07
N GLU A 201 23.03 -30.54 34.92
CA GLU A 201 23.03 -31.41 33.71
C GLU A 201 21.71 -32.19 33.58
N LEU A 202 21.16 -32.68 34.66
CA LEU A 202 19.89 -33.41 34.70
C LEU A 202 18.74 -32.47 34.32
N GLU A 203 18.72 -31.27 34.88
CA GLU A 203 17.69 -30.29 34.58
C GLU A 203 17.74 -29.88 33.07
N GLN A 204 18.93 -29.67 32.51
CA GLN A 204 19.11 -29.41 31.08
C GLN A 204 18.59 -30.57 30.21
N ALA A 205 18.87 -31.81 30.60
CA ALA A 205 18.36 -32.99 29.88
C ALA A 205 16.83 -33.11 29.94
N ARG A 206 16.23 -32.81 31.07
CA ARG A 206 14.77 -32.78 31.26
C ARG A 206 14.12 -31.65 30.44
N LEU A 207 14.73 -30.46 30.43
CA LEU A 207 14.25 -29.34 29.65
C LEU A 207 14.26 -29.68 28.13
N ASN A 208 15.34 -30.32 27.64
CA ASN A 208 15.40 -30.76 26.26
C ASN A 208 14.34 -31.81 25.93
N LEU A 209 14.04 -32.71 26.87
CA LEU A 209 12.96 -33.70 26.72
C LEU A 209 11.58 -33.02 26.68
N SER A 210 11.35 -32.02 27.53
CA SER A 210 10.07 -31.29 27.53
C SER A 210 9.83 -30.55 26.21
N LYS A 211 10.88 -30.00 25.62
CA LYS A 211 10.83 -29.30 24.31
C LYS A 211 10.56 -30.25 23.13
N ALA A 212 10.66 -31.54 23.29
CA ALA A 212 10.25 -32.53 22.29
C ALA A 212 8.73 -32.68 22.17
N THR A 213 7.98 -32.09 23.11
CA THR A 213 6.52 -32.04 23.07
C THR A 213 6.10 -30.65 22.63
N ILE A 214 5.50 -30.56 21.46
CA ILE A 214 5.06 -29.30 20.86
C ILE A 214 3.63 -29.03 21.30
N SER A 215 3.38 -27.87 21.90
CA SER A 215 2.07 -27.47 22.40
C SER A 215 1.64 -26.12 21.86
N SER A 216 0.33 -25.89 21.80
CA SER A 216 -0.23 -24.60 21.40
C SER A 216 0.08 -23.53 22.45
N PRO A 217 0.62 -22.36 22.06
CA PRO A 217 0.84 -21.23 22.97
C PRO A 217 -0.43 -20.45 23.30
N ILE A 218 -1.49 -20.59 22.47
CA ILE A 218 -2.75 -19.85 22.57
C ILE A 218 -3.96 -20.77 22.43
N ASP A 219 -5.12 -20.29 22.83
CA ASP A 219 -6.41 -20.88 22.48
C ASP A 219 -6.76 -20.44 21.05
N GLY A 220 -7.26 -21.35 20.20
CA GLY A 220 -7.57 -20.97 18.82
C GLY A 220 -7.90 -22.15 17.92
N ILE A 221 -7.69 -21.92 16.61
CA ILE A 221 -7.96 -22.89 15.55
C ILE A 221 -6.69 -23.04 14.70
N VAL A 222 -6.34 -24.28 14.35
CA VAL A 222 -5.21 -24.58 13.45
C VAL A 222 -5.57 -24.17 12.03
N LEU A 223 -4.85 -23.17 11.46
CA LEU A 223 -5.00 -22.71 10.09
C LEU A 223 -4.23 -23.60 9.11
N SER A 224 -2.94 -23.85 9.42
CA SER A 224 -2.09 -24.71 8.61
C SER A 224 -1.38 -25.77 9.44
N ARG A 225 -1.08 -26.90 8.80
CA ARG A 225 -0.28 -27.99 9.34
C ARG A 225 0.77 -28.39 8.28
N ASP A 226 2.00 -28.00 8.53
CA ASP A 226 3.10 -28.17 7.57
C ASP A 226 4.03 -29.33 7.98
N VAL A 227 3.54 -30.26 8.80
CA VAL A 227 4.29 -31.39 9.30
C VAL A 227 3.44 -32.66 9.28
N ASP A 228 4.06 -33.79 8.90
CA ASP A 228 3.46 -35.12 8.91
C ASP A 228 4.20 -36.07 9.86
N PRO A 229 3.53 -37.11 10.40
CA PRO A 229 4.20 -38.17 11.13
C PRO A 229 5.29 -38.81 10.28
N GLY A 230 6.51 -38.94 10.85
CA GLY A 230 7.69 -39.43 10.16
C GLY A 230 8.53 -38.34 9.51
N ALA A 231 8.09 -37.10 9.42
CA ALA A 231 8.90 -35.99 8.96
C ALA A 231 10.06 -35.68 9.92
N THR A 232 11.20 -35.30 9.38
CA THR A 232 12.35 -34.87 10.19
C THR A 232 12.45 -33.36 10.21
N VAL A 233 12.44 -32.79 11.41
CA VAL A 233 12.58 -31.35 11.64
C VAL A 233 13.97 -31.02 12.14
N ALA A 234 14.59 -29.98 11.60
CA ALA A 234 15.92 -29.50 11.95
C ALA A 234 15.83 -28.08 12.49
N ALA A 235 15.92 -27.90 13.79
CA ALA A 235 15.83 -26.60 14.46
C ALA A 235 17.17 -25.82 14.50
N SER A 236 18.26 -26.38 13.95
CA SER A 236 19.61 -25.84 14.14
C SER A 236 20.00 -24.69 13.21
N LEU A 237 19.33 -24.52 12.07
CA LEU A 237 19.60 -23.44 11.10
C LEU A 237 18.44 -22.46 11.04
N GLU A 238 17.27 -22.96 10.71
CA GLU A 238 16.01 -22.23 10.69
C GLU A 238 14.93 -23.18 11.21
N ALA A 239 14.22 -22.77 12.25
CA ALA A 239 13.15 -23.59 12.80
C ALA A 239 11.94 -23.55 11.85
N PRO A 240 11.58 -24.64 11.15
CA PRO A 240 10.43 -24.63 10.27
C PRO A 240 9.15 -24.44 11.05
N THR A 241 8.21 -23.65 10.51
CA THR A 241 6.84 -23.59 11.02
C THR A 241 6.17 -24.93 10.82
N LEU A 242 5.60 -25.49 11.90
CA LEU A 242 4.91 -26.78 11.89
C LEU A 242 3.40 -26.59 11.86
N PHE A 243 2.92 -25.58 12.56
CA PHE A 243 1.51 -25.21 12.61
C PHE A 243 1.37 -23.70 12.66
N THR A 244 0.37 -23.17 11.99
CA THR A 244 -0.10 -21.79 12.18
C THR A 244 -1.42 -21.84 12.91
N ILE A 245 -1.50 -21.18 14.06
CA ILE A 245 -2.69 -21.17 14.91
C ILE A 245 -3.21 -19.74 14.99
N ALA A 246 -4.48 -19.55 14.61
CA ALA A 246 -5.20 -18.31 14.81
C ALA A 246 -5.99 -18.34 16.13
N GLY A 247 -6.08 -17.19 16.77
CA GLY A 247 -6.92 -17.01 17.94
C GLY A 247 -8.42 -17.05 17.60
N ASP A 248 -9.19 -16.13 18.17
CA ASP A 248 -10.63 -16.05 17.93
C ASP A 248 -10.93 -15.49 16.52
N LEU A 249 -11.46 -16.33 15.63
CA LEU A 249 -11.86 -15.94 14.27
C LEU A 249 -13.13 -15.08 14.22
N LYS A 250 -13.80 -14.83 15.34
CA LYS A 250 -14.92 -13.89 15.41
C LYS A 250 -14.47 -12.44 15.38
N GLN A 251 -13.26 -12.18 15.89
CA GLN A 251 -12.64 -10.86 15.85
C GLN A 251 -11.48 -10.89 14.85
N MET A 252 -11.68 -10.20 13.75
CA MET A 252 -10.70 -10.12 12.66
C MET A 252 -10.21 -8.69 12.52
N GLU A 253 -9.11 -8.55 11.86
CA GLU A 253 -8.58 -7.26 11.40
C GLU A 253 -8.51 -7.28 9.88
N LEU A 254 -8.86 -6.16 9.27
CA LEU A 254 -8.60 -5.93 7.87
C LEU A 254 -7.36 -5.04 7.78
N GLN A 255 -6.29 -5.57 7.25
CA GLN A 255 -5.04 -4.85 7.00
C GLN A 255 -5.08 -4.33 5.57
N VAL A 256 -5.13 -3.01 5.39
CA VAL A 256 -5.23 -2.36 4.08
C VAL A 256 -3.99 -1.51 3.80
N ASP A 257 -3.58 -1.50 2.55
CA ASP A 257 -2.48 -0.67 2.05
C ASP A 257 -3.05 0.66 1.54
N VAL A 258 -2.83 1.72 2.32
CA VAL A 258 -3.23 3.09 1.98
C VAL A 258 -2.08 3.78 1.25
N ASP A 259 -2.36 4.39 0.11
CA ASP A 259 -1.36 5.15 -0.67
C ASP A 259 -0.80 6.34 0.13
N GLU A 260 0.48 6.68 -0.09
CA GLU A 260 1.14 7.84 0.53
C GLU A 260 0.40 9.15 0.28
N ALA A 261 -0.23 9.30 -0.90
CA ALA A 261 -1.00 10.50 -1.24
C ALA A 261 -2.25 10.68 -0.38
N ASP A 262 -2.84 9.59 0.12
CA ASP A 262 -4.11 9.57 0.82
C ASP A 262 -3.97 9.40 2.34
N VAL A 263 -2.83 8.86 2.82
CA VAL A 263 -2.62 8.56 4.24
C VAL A 263 -2.76 9.79 5.16
N GLY A 264 -2.45 10.99 4.64
CA GLY A 264 -2.62 12.23 5.38
C GLY A 264 -4.07 12.59 5.72
N GLN A 265 -5.05 11.95 5.06
CA GLN A 265 -6.48 12.15 5.29
C GLN A 265 -7.09 11.05 6.17
N VAL A 266 -6.39 9.93 6.33
CA VAL A 266 -6.85 8.78 7.10
C VAL A 266 -6.51 8.97 8.58
N ALA A 267 -7.51 8.76 9.46
CA ALA A 267 -7.36 8.94 10.90
C ALA A 267 -8.07 7.82 11.69
N ILE A 268 -7.58 7.56 12.88
CA ILE A 268 -8.18 6.59 13.81
C ILE A 268 -9.62 7.00 14.15
N GLY A 269 -10.53 6.03 14.19
CA GLY A 269 -11.96 6.22 14.49
C GLY A 269 -12.81 6.53 13.27
N GLN A 270 -12.23 6.64 12.06
CA GLN A 270 -13.01 6.78 10.84
C GLN A 270 -13.74 5.49 10.51
N LYS A 271 -14.97 5.64 10.04
CA LYS A 271 -15.79 4.51 9.57
C LYS A 271 -15.38 4.12 8.16
N ALA A 272 -15.38 2.83 7.92
CA ALA A 272 -15.14 2.26 6.62
C ALA A 272 -16.19 1.19 6.31
N THR A 273 -16.36 0.91 5.03
CA THR A 273 -17.09 -0.27 4.57
C THR A 273 -16.19 -1.03 3.62
N PHE A 274 -16.19 -2.34 3.69
CA PHE A 274 -15.38 -3.14 2.77
C PHE A 274 -16.20 -4.26 2.14
N THR A 275 -15.73 -4.72 1.02
CA THR A 275 -16.19 -5.91 0.33
C THR A 275 -15.04 -6.89 0.19
N VAL A 276 -15.33 -8.17 0.22
CA VAL A 276 -14.35 -9.22 -0.08
C VAL A 276 -14.70 -9.86 -1.42
N ASP A 277 -13.70 -10.31 -2.15
CA ASP A 277 -13.91 -10.89 -3.48
C ASP A 277 -14.85 -12.09 -3.46
N ALA A 278 -14.86 -12.84 -2.35
CA ALA A 278 -15.77 -13.97 -2.16
C ALA A 278 -17.24 -13.58 -1.97
N PHE A 279 -17.52 -12.33 -1.56
CA PHE A 279 -18.86 -11.79 -1.29
C PHE A 279 -18.97 -10.35 -1.81
N SER A 280 -18.84 -10.16 -3.12
CA SER A 280 -18.86 -8.83 -3.76
C SER A 280 -20.15 -8.03 -3.55
N ASP A 281 -21.28 -8.72 -3.33
CA ASP A 281 -22.58 -8.09 -3.10
C ASP A 281 -22.82 -7.69 -1.63
N LYS A 282 -21.94 -8.14 -0.70
CA LYS A 282 -22.10 -7.89 0.72
C LYS A 282 -21.08 -6.88 1.22
N ARG A 283 -21.57 -5.77 1.79
CA ARG A 283 -20.73 -4.76 2.45
C ARG A 283 -20.64 -5.06 3.93
N PHE A 284 -19.42 -5.06 4.44
CA PHE A 284 -19.12 -5.26 5.85
C PHE A 284 -18.71 -3.93 6.47
N PRO A 285 -19.24 -3.58 7.64
CA PRO A 285 -18.78 -2.41 8.37
C PRO A 285 -17.41 -2.67 9.01
N ALA A 286 -16.58 -1.63 9.04
CA ALA A 286 -15.29 -1.63 9.72
C ALA A 286 -15.00 -0.25 10.29
N GLU A 287 -14.02 -0.18 11.20
CA GLU A 287 -13.55 1.07 11.80
C GLU A 287 -12.03 1.04 11.88
N ILE A 288 -11.38 2.15 11.52
CA ILE A 288 -9.93 2.28 11.63
C ILE A 288 -9.54 2.36 13.09
N ILE A 289 -8.70 1.42 13.53
CA ILE A 289 -8.17 1.38 14.89
C ILE A 289 -6.72 1.84 14.97
N ASP A 290 -5.97 1.68 13.88
CA ASP A 290 -4.57 2.09 13.82
C ASP A 290 -4.12 2.37 12.39
N VAL A 291 -3.10 3.24 12.23
CA VAL A 291 -2.37 3.47 10.98
C VAL A 291 -0.88 3.40 11.30
N ARG A 292 -0.19 2.41 10.75
CA ARG A 292 1.23 2.19 11.05
C ARG A 292 2.11 3.26 10.44
N TYR A 293 3.08 3.76 11.20
CA TYR A 293 4.05 4.76 10.74
C TYR A 293 5.14 4.19 9.81
N ALA A 294 5.38 2.89 9.87
CA ALA A 294 6.37 2.24 9.01
C ALA A 294 5.81 2.08 7.59
N PRO A 295 6.42 2.69 6.57
CA PRO A 295 5.99 2.49 5.20
C PRO A 295 6.34 1.08 4.71
N GLN A 296 5.55 0.59 3.79
CA GLN A 296 5.85 -0.60 3.01
C GLN A 296 5.98 -0.20 1.53
N THR A 297 6.80 -0.93 0.78
CA THR A 297 6.91 -0.71 -0.66
C THR A 297 6.34 -1.94 -1.37
N VAL A 298 5.22 -1.76 -2.03
CA VAL A 298 4.56 -2.81 -2.80
C VAL A 298 4.59 -2.39 -4.27
N ASN A 299 5.26 -3.17 -5.12
CA ASN A 299 5.40 -2.87 -6.56
C ASN A 299 5.92 -1.45 -6.86
N ASP A 300 6.94 -1.02 -6.13
CA ASP A 300 7.56 0.33 -6.21
C ASP A 300 6.64 1.49 -5.78
N VAL A 301 5.48 1.21 -5.20
CA VAL A 301 4.59 2.21 -4.60
C VAL A 301 4.74 2.17 -3.08
N VAL A 302 4.90 3.36 -2.49
CA VAL A 302 4.97 3.50 -1.03
C VAL A 302 3.55 3.52 -0.46
N THR A 303 3.27 2.59 0.44
CA THR A 303 1.98 2.47 1.11
C THR A 303 2.15 2.44 2.63
N TYR A 304 1.10 2.81 3.34
CA TYR A 304 1.03 2.73 4.80
C TYR A 304 -0.08 1.77 5.20
N MET A 305 0.22 0.87 6.13
CA MET A 305 -0.74 -0.12 6.56
C MET A 305 -1.77 0.48 7.51
N GLY A 306 -3.03 0.51 7.07
CA GLY A 306 -4.20 0.80 7.90
C GLY A 306 -4.77 -0.49 8.50
N ILE A 307 -5.09 -0.47 9.79
CA ILE A 307 -5.70 -1.61 10.49
C ILE A 307 -7.13 -1.24 10.84
N LEU A 308 -8.07 -2.02 10.33
CA LEU A 308 -9.49 -1.85 10.58
C LEU A 308 -10.01 -3.02 11.40
N LYS A 309 -10.77 -2.72 12.44
CA LYS A 309 -11.47 -3.72 13.23
C LYS A 309 -12.68 -4.24 12.46
N VAL A 310 -12.82 -5.55 12.44
CA VAL A 310 -13.90 -6.27 11.73
C VAL A 310 -14.55 -7.30 12.64
N ASP A 311 -15.86 -7.24 12.75
CA ASP A 311 -16.64 -8.24 13.45
C ASP A 311 -17.07 -9.37 12.51
N ASN A 312 -16.70 -10.62 12.84
CA ASN A 312 -16.98 -11.80 12.04
C ASN A 312 -17.86 -12.82 12.80
N ASP A 313 -18.89 -12.36 13.48
CA ASP A 313 -19.81 -13.23 14.29
C ASP A 313 -20.43 -14.37 13.46
N GLN A 314 -20.66 -14.14 12.17
CA GLN A 314 -21.23 -15.14 11.26
C GLN A 314 -20.18 -16.11 10.69
N MET A 315 -18.89 -15.92 11.00
CA MET A 315 -17.76 -16.72 10.49
C MET A 315 -17.73 -16.84 8.96
N LEU A 316 -18.16 -15.81 8.26
CA LEU A 316 -18.14 -15.74 6.79
C LEU A 316 -16.77 -15.38 6.26
N LEU A 317 -16.06 -14.53 6.99
CA LEU A 317 -14.72 -14.08 6.64
C LEU A 317 -13.70 -15.13 7.07
N ARG A 318 -12.75 -15.40 6.20
CA ARG A 318 -11.64 -16.31 6.47
C ARG A 318 -10.32 -15.54 6.37
N PRO A 319 -9.31 -15.92 7.17
CA PRO A 319 -7.96 -15.39 7.05
C PRO A 319 -7.44 -15.50 5.60
N GLY A 320 -6.74 -14.47 5.14
CA GLY A 320 -6.19 -14.39 3.80
C GLY A 320 -7.16 -13.96 2.70
N MET A 321 -8.43 -13.64 3.01
CA MET A 321 -9.35 -13.09 2.01
C MET A 321 -8.94 -11.68 1.60
N THR A 322 -8.83 -11.45 0.29
CA THR A 322 -8.62 -10.11 -0.28
C THR A 322 -9.89 -9.27 -0.13
N ALA A 323 -9.71 -8.04 0.28
CA ALA A 323 -10.79 -7.08 0.48
C ALA A 323 -10.45 -5.71 -0.10
N THR A 324 -11.49 -5.00 -0.51
CA THR A 324 -11.42 -3.58 -0.90
C THR A 324 -12.23 -2.77 0.10
N ALA A 325 -11.59 -1.81 0.76
CA ALA A 325 -12.17 -0.95 1.77
C ALA A 325 -12.35 0.47 1.24
N ASP A 326 -13.52 1.04 1.49
CA ASP A 326 -13.86 2.45 1.27
C ASP A 326 -13.90 3.15 2.63
N ILE A 327 -12.90 3.95 2.90
CA ILE A 327 -12.71 4.69 4.15
C ILE A 327 -13.32 6.07 4.02
N VAL A 328 -14.23 6.44 4.91
CA VAL A 328 -14.85 7.77 4.94
C VAL A 328 -13.92 8.75 5.61
N VAL A 329 -13.17 9.53 4.80
CA VAL A 329 -12.20 10.50 5.33
C VAL A 329 -12.83 11.84 5.62
N GLN A 330 -13.87 12.22 4.88
CA GLN A 330 -14.61 13.47 5.10
C GLN A 330 -16.07 13.30 4.72
N SER A 331 -16.97 13.82 5.55
CA SER A 331 -18.41 13.94 5.25
C SER A 331 -18.85 15.36 5.47
N ILE A 332 -19.40 15.98 4.44
CA ILE A 332 -19.90 17.38 4.48
C ILE A 332 -21.38 17.33 4.15
N ASP A 333 -22.20 17.65 5.11
CA ASP A 333 -23.64 17.75 4.91
C ASP A 333 -24.02 19.11 4.37
N ASN A 334 -24.99 19.13 3.44
CA ASN A 334 -25.59 20.36 2.91
C ASN A 334 -24.60 21.32 2.20
N ALA A 335 -23.60 20.78 1.49
CA ALA A 335 -22.66 21.54 0.68
C ALA A 335 -23.25 21.89 -0.70
N LEU A 336 -22.84 23.04 -1.28
CA LEU A 336 -23.14 23.35 -2.66
C LEU A 336 -22.20 22.56 -3.56
N LEU A 337 -22.76 21.66 -4.37
CA LEU A 337 -22.03 20.71 -5.22
C LEU A 337 -22.09 21.15 -6.67
N ILE A 338 -20.96 21.09 -7.34
CA ILE A 338 -20.82 21.30 -8.78
C ILE A 338 -20.17 20.08 -9.44
N PRO A 339 -20.64 19.65 -10.62
CA PRO A 339 -20.00 18.57 -11.34
C PRO A 339 -18.56 18.94 -11.74
N ASN A 340 -17.62 17.99 -11.61
CA ASN A 340 -16.22 18.19 -12.00
C ASN A 340 -16.04 18.51 -13.49
N ALA A 341 -17.02 18.11 -14.33
CA ALA A 341 -17.06 18.49 -15.73
C ALA A 341 -17.14 20.01 -15.94
N ALA A 342 -17.87 20.73 -15.06
CA ALA A 342 -17.98 22.19 -15.13
C ALA A 342 -16.67 22.91 -14.77
N LEU A 343 -15.81 22.31 -13.95
CA LEU A 343 -14.48 22.84 -13.62
C LEU A 343 -13.46 22.69 -14.74
N ARG A 344 -13.70 21.75 -15.64
CA ARG A 344 -12.80 21.46 -16.78
C ARG A 344 -13.25 22.16 -18.06
N TYR A 345 -14.48 22.70 -18.08
CA TYR A 345 -15.02 23.37 -19.25
C TYR A 345 -14.34 24.73 -19.46
N THR A 346 -13.81 24.94 -20.66
CA THR A 346 -13.33 26.25 -21.14
C THR A 346 -14.06 26.54 -22.43
N PRO A 347 -14.75 27.70 -22.55
CA PRO A 347 -15.43 28.04 -23.79
C PRO A 347 -14.44 28.10 -24.94
N PRO A 348 -14.81 27.63 -26.14
CA PRO A 348 -14.02 27.87 -27.32
C PRO A 348 -13.84 29.37 -27.48
N GLU A 349 -12.58 29.86 -27.56
CA GLU A 349 -12.29 31.29 -27.78
C GLU A 349 -13.01 31.73 -29.04
N SER A 350 -14.09 32.49 -28.88
CA SER A 350 -14.61 33.30 -29.96
C SER A 350 -13.46 34.21 -30.35
N GLN A 351 -12.92 34.01 -31.56
CA GLN A 351 -11.92 34.89 -32.15
C GLN A 351 -12.56 36.30 -32.27
N THR A 352 -12.52 37.03 -31.18
CA THR A 352 -12.76 38.44 -31.19
C THR A 352 -11.63 39.03 -32.05
N ALA A 353 -11.97 39.30 -33.28
CA ALA A 353 -11.07 39.94 -34.25
C ALA A 353 -10.47 41.17 -33.58
N ALA A 354 -9.21 41.09 -33.20
CA ALA A 354 -8.44 42.27 -32.86
C ALA A 354 -8.57 43.24 -34.04
N PRO A 355 -8.89 44.56 -33.82
CA PRO A 355 -9.00 45.50 -34.89
C PRO A 355 -7.70 45.50 -35.66
N SER A 356 -7.75 45.00 -36.92
CA SER A 356 -6.63 45.09 -37.85
C SER A 356 -6.47 46.55 -38.24
N GLY A 357 -5.66 47.28 -37.47
CA GLY A 357 -5.14 48.56 -37.90
C GLY A 357 -4.40 48.36 -39.22
N GLY A 358 -4.97 48.96 -40.30
CA GLY A 358 -4.39 48.92 -41.63
C GLY A 358 -2.99 49.51 -41.65
N GLY A 359 -2.08 48.74 -42.14
CA GLY A 359 -0.69 49.06 -42.44
C GLY A 359 -0.23 48.14 -43.54
N SER A 360 -0.56 48.50 -44.80
CA SER A 360 0.01 47.92 -46.02
C SER A 360 1.49 48.29 -46.08
N GLY A 361 2.37 47.35 -45.75
CA GLY A 361 3.80 47.55 -45.88
C GLY A 361 4.53 46.24 -46.10
N VAL A 362 5.39 46.20 -47.12
CA VAL A 362 6.24 45.09 -47.60
C VAL A 362 7.23 44.49 -46.58
N PHE A 363 7.02 44.71 -45.28
CA PHE A 363 7.86 44.20 -44.17
C PHE A 363 7.36 42.92 -43.51
N SER A 364 6.37 42.20 -44.09
CA SER A 364 5.86 40.97 -43.49
C SER A 364 6.71 39.70 -43.74
N LEU A 365 7.80 39.80 -44.51
CA LEU A 365 8.64 38.64 -44.87
C LEU A 365 9.72 38.27 -43.84
N PHE A 366 9.83 39.03 -42.74
CA PHE A 366 10.79 38.75 -41.66
C PHE A 366 10.12 38.56 -40.30
N ARG A 367 9.05 37.76 -40.22
CA ARG A 367 8.50 37.37 -38.95
C ARG A 367 9.05 35.98 -38.58
N PRO A 368 9.78 35.85 -37.46
CA PRO A 368 10.15 34.51 -36.96
C PRO A 368 8.88 33.71 -36.61
N PRO A 369 8.91 32.37 -36.74
CA PRO A 369 7.76 31.55 -36.40
C PRO A 369 7.39 31.80 -34.94
N ARG A 370 6.11 32.14 -34.69
CA ARG A 370 5.58 32.19 -33.33
C ARG A 370 5.69 30.80 -32.76
N MET A 371 6.56 30.59 -31.76
CA MET A 371 6.50 29.48 -30.84
C MET A 371 5.06 29.40 -30.30
N GLY A 372 4.49 28.18 -30.30
CA GLY A 372 3.14 27.90 -29.87
C GLY A 372 2.85 28.52 -28.53
N SER A 373 1.62 28.99 -28.37
CA SER A 373 1.12 29.51 -27.11
C SER A 373 1.38 28.47 -26.00
N ILE A 374 2.29 28.83 -25.11
CA ILE A 374 2.42 28.13 -23.81
C ILE A 374 1.04 28.29 -23.17
N SER A 375 0.32 27.19 -22.98
CA SER A 375 -0.87 27.15 -22.14
C SER A 375 -0.54 27.87 -20.85
N ALA A 376 -1.36 28.84 -20.47
CA ALA A 376 -1.21 29.51 -19.18
C ALA A 376 -1.11 28.44 -18.08
N PRO A 377 -0.16 28.58 -17.15
CA PRO A 377 -0.07 27.62 -16.04
C PRO A 377 -1.42 27.57 -15.33
N GLU A 378 -1.92 26.35 -15.08
CA GLU A 378 -3.10 26.16 -14.24
C GLU A 378 -2.89 26.93 -12.95
N PRO A 379 -3.88 27.75 -12.52
CA PRO A 379 -3.75 28.52 -11.28
C PRO A 379 -3.53 27.53 -10.13
N ALA A 380 -2.35 27.59 -9.53
CA ALA A 380 -2.02 26.85 -8.34
C ALA A 380 -2.80 27.45 -7.16
N GLY A 381 -3.95 26.85 -6.82
CA GLY A 381 -4.80 27.33 -5.73
C GLY A 381 -6.19 26.71 -5.78
N SER A 382 -6.97 26.91 -4.72
CA SER A 382 -8.36 26.47 -4.61
C SER A 382 -9.34 27.29 -5.48
N GLU A 383 -8.88 28.37 -6.13
CA GLU A 383 -9.72 29.18 -7.04
C GLU A 383 -9.81 28.54 -8.42
N ARG A 384 -11.03 28.38 -8.91
CA ARG A 384 -11.34 27.89 -10.26
C ARG A 384 -12.40 28.77 -10.90
N THR A 385 -12.31 28.92 -12.23
CA THR A 385 -13.33 29.62 -13.00
C THR A 385 -14.35 28.61 -13.51
N VAL A 386 -15.62 28.83 -13.21
CA VAL A 386 -16.75 28.06 -13.75
C VAL A 386 -17.61 28.94 -14.64
N TRP A 387 -18.27 28.34 -15.61
CA TRP A 387 -19.07 29.05 -16.58
C TRP A 387 -20.55 28.79 -16.34
N LEU A 388 -21.31 29.88 -16.07
CA LEU A 388 -22.75 29.83 -15.90
C LEU A 388 -23.47 30.28 -17.15
N MET A 389 -24.61 29.69 -17.38
CA MET A 389 -25.54 30.15 -18.40
C MET A 389 -26.52 31.19 -17.80
N LYS A 390 -26.22 32.49 -17.95
CA LYS A 390 -27.15 33.58 -17.56
C LYS A 390 -27.78 34.15 -18.82
N ASN A 391 -29.10 34.06 -18.91
CA ASN A 391 -29.90 34.61 -20.03
C ASN A 391 -29.39 34.14 -21.43
N GLY A 392 -28.93 32.90 -21.53
CA GLY A 392 -28.41 32.35 -22.78
C GLY A 392 -26.98 32.76 -23.13
N VAL A 393 -26.24 33.44 -22.24
CA VAL A 393 -24.87 33.89 -22.44
C VAL A 393 -23.97 33.23 -21.40
N PRO A 394 -22.84 32.60 -21.81
CA PRO A 394 -21.84 32.09 -20.89
C PRO A 394 -21.18 33.21 -20.10
N THR A 395 -21.27 33.15 -18.79
CA THR A 395 -20.67 34.11 -17.85
C THR A 395 -19.66 33.39 -16.96
N ALA A 396 -18.44 33.88 -16.93
CA ALA A 396 -17.38 33.35 -16.07
C ALA A 396 -17.61 33.83 -14.62
N ILE A 397 -17.50 32.90 -13.65
CA ILE A 397 -17.52 33.19 -12.21
C ILE A 397 -16.34 32.46 -11.57
N ASN A 398 -15.62 33.15 -10.70
CA ASN A 398 -14.57 32.54 -9.90
C ASN A 398 -15.19 31.96 -8.63
N VAL A 399 -14.87 30.71 -8.36
CA VAL A 399 -15.30 29.98 -7.18
C VAL A 399 -14.08 29.39 -6.47
N GLU A 400 -14.13 29.36 -5.15
CA GLU A 400 -13.16 28.63 -4.33
C GLU A 400 -13.71 27.22 -4.11
N ILE A 401 -12.93 26.22 -4.53
CA ILE A 401 -13.32 24.82 -4.42
C ILE A 401 -12.73 24.17 -3.18
N GLY A 402 -13.45 23.21 -2.62
CA GLY A 402 -13.05 22.39 -1.48
C GLY A 402 -12.90 20.92 -1.84
N ALA A 403 -13.42 20.05 -0.98
CA ALA A 403 -13.36 18.60 -1.15
C ALA A 403 -14.11 18.12 -2.40
N SER A 404 -13.64 17.02 -2.99
CA SER A 404 -14.23 16.38 -4.17
C SER A 404 -14.37 14.87 -3.96
N ASP A 405 -15.46 14.29 -4.46
CA ASP A 405 -15.70 12.84 -4.50
C ASP A 405 -15.30 12.19 -5.84
N GLY A 406 -14.60 12.96 -6.72
CA GLY A 406 -14.24 12.51 -8.06
C GLY A 406 -15.30 12.81 -9.13
N GLN A 407 -16.57 12.97 -8.76
CA GLN A 407 -17.68 13.35 -9.67
C GLN A 407 -18.15 14.80 -9.42
N ASN A 408 -18.27 15.19 -8.17
CA ASN A 408 -18.69 16.50 -7.73
C ASN A 408 -17.62 17.14 -6.84
N THR A 409 -17.59 18.46 -6.81
CA THR A 409 -16.73 19.24 -5.93
C THR A 409 -17.56 20.23 -5.14
N VAL A 410 -17.22 20.41 -3.86
CA VAL A 410 -17.84 21.42 -2.98
C VAL A 410 -17.34 22.79 -3.35
N VAL A 411 -18.24 23.74 -3.45
CA VAL A 411 -17.92 25.17 -3.52
C VAL A 411 -17.93 25.75 -2.11
N THR A 412 -16.78 26.28 -1.67
CA THR A 412 -16.62 26.88 -0.34
C THR A 412 -16.94 28.36 -0.35
N LYS A 413 -16.58 29.09 -1.43
CA LYS A 413 -16.87 30.50 -1.64
C LYS A 413 -17.10 30.79 -3.12
N GLY A 414 -17.97 31.75 -3.43
CA GLY A 414 -18.25 32.18 -4.79
C GLY A 414 -19.67 32.71 -4.91
N ASP A 415 -19.94 33.46 -5.98
CA ASP A 415 -21.28 34.02 -6.28
C ASP A 415 -22.11 32.98 -7.07
N LEU A 416 -22.28 31.79 -6.47
CA LEU A 416 -23.02 30.66 -7.03
C LEU A 416 -24.15 30.26 -6.10
N ALA A 417 -25.36 30.18 -6.65
CA ALA A 417 -26.58 29.79 -5.93
C ALA A 417 -27.04 28.38 -6.32
N GLU A 418 -27.83 27.77 -5.45
CA GLU A 418 -28.50 26.51 -5.77
C GLU A 418 -29.44 26.69 -6.96
N GLY A 419 -29.34 25.83 -7.97
CA GLY A 419 -30.14 25.90 -9.20
C GLY A 419 -29.46 26.64 -10.35
N ASP A 420 -28.31 27.28 -10.15
CA ASP A 420 -27.55 27.92 -11.22
C ASP A 420 -27.11 26.91 -12.25
N LEU A 421 -27.30 27.22 -13.53
CA LEU A 421 -26.97 26.33 -14.63
C LEU A 421 -25.48 26.47 -15.02
N LEU A 422 -24.70 25.49 -14.67
CA LEU A 422 -23.27 25.36 -15.02
C LEU A 422 -23.09 24.71 -16.38
N ILE A 423 -22.21 25.23 -17.20
CA ILE A 423 -21.88 24.66 -18.50
C ILE A 423 -20.86 23.54 -18.29
N ILE A 424 -21.20 22.35 -18.79
CA ILE A 424 -20.36 21.16 -18.70
C ILE A 424 -19.74 20.75 -20.04
N ASP A 425 -20.39 21.17 -21.15
CA ASP A 425 -19.94 20.87 -22.51
C ASP A 425 -20.55 21.86 -23.50
N ALA A 426 -19.92 21.99 -24.67
CA ALA A 426 -20.43 22.82 -25.78
C ALA A 426 -20.23 22.07 -27.11
N THR A 427 -21.29 21.86 -27.85
CA THR A 427 -21.27 21.28 -29.18
C THR A 427 -21.57 22.33 -30.24
N GLU A 428 -20.82 22.35 -31.34
CA GLU A 428 -21.13 23.21 -32.48
C GLU A 428 -22.49 22.83 -33.07
N LYS A 429 -23.37 23.82 -33.22
CA LYS A 429 -24.61 23.64 -33.94
C LYS A 429 -24.28 23.61 -35.43
N ASN A 430 -24.12 22.40 -35.97
CA ASN A 430 -24.05 22.21 -37.42
C ASN A 430 -25.31 22.77 -38.03
N GLY A 431 -25.19 23.84 -38.83
CA GLY A 431 -26.25 24.48 -39.58
C GLY A 431 -26.74 23.63 -40.76
#